data_13456314dfdf11b5f2ff2b1b424f3f60
#
_entry.id   13456314dfdf11b5f2ff2b1b424f3f60
#
_cell.length_a   1.000
_cell.length_b   1.000
_cell.length_c   1.000
_cell.angle_alpha   90.00
_cell.angle_beta   90.00
_cell.angle_gamma   90.00
#
_symmetry.space_group_name_H-M   'P 1'
#
loop_
_entity.id
_entity.type
_entity.pdbx_description
1 polymer ?
#
loop_
_entity_poly.entity_id
_entity_poly.type
_entity_poly.pdbx_seq_one_letter_code
_entity_poly.pdbx_strand_id
1 'polypeptide(L)'
;MNISVCDDEAKILEEIASFIKHEFPQSNVQTFTSGESFISSAQERPDVLFLDIDMPGMSGMDVASLLAQEKARTLVVFVTAHDELVYDSFKYHPFAFVRKKYLTDELRNVLKDCETEIEGRNRHFVFQTASKTISIAQSDILYFESQANYLAVYTKDGDYRLRSTMTNIENELQNSDFLRIHKGFLVNLEHIKILKSDTLELDNGAKLPIGKSYSELAKESILRYMRR
;
A
#
# COMPACT_ATOMS: atom_id res chain seq x y z
N MET A 1 -12.27 1.94 7.42
CA MET A 1 -10.85 2.14 7.82
C MET A 1 -10.74 2.26 9.33
N ASN A 2 -9.71 1.64 9.93
CA ASN A 2 -9.30 1.89 11.31
C ASN A 2 -8.21 2.97 11.29
N ILE A 3 -8.49 4.12 11.88
CA ILE A 3 -7.62 5.30 11.85
C ILE A 3 -7.22 5.65 13.28
N SER A 4 -5.93 5.84 13.50
CA SER A 4 -5.41 6.39 14.75
C SER A 4 -4.83 7.77 14.52
N VAL A 5 -5.00 8.65 15.51
CA VAL A 5 -4.40 9.99 15.55
C VAL A 5 -3.58 10.10 16.82
N CYS A 6 -2.30 10.44 16.69
CA CYS A 6 -1.37 10.55 17.82
C CYS A 6 -0.70 11.95 17.79
N ASP A 7 -1.02 12.78 18.78
CA ASP A 7 -0.53 14.16 18.90
C ASP A 7 -0.66 14.58 20.37
N ASP A 8 0.30 15.27 20.95
CA ASP A 8 0.23 15.72 22.35
C ASP A 8 -0.69 16.94 22.55
N GLU A 9 -1.05 17.63 21.44
CA GLU A 9 -1.99 18.73 21.44
C GLU A 9 -3.45 18.23 21.33
N ALA A 10 -4.19 18.23 22.45
CA ALA A 10 -5.61 17.79 22.48
C ALA A 10 -6.51 18.49 21.44
N LYS A 11 -6.21 19.76 21.11
CA LYS A 11 -6.95 20.52 20.10
C LYS A 11 -6.76 19.93 18.69
N ILE A 12 -5.55 19.53 18.34
CA ILE A 12 -5.24 18.90 17.05
C ILE A 12 -5.90 17.52 16.93
N LEU A 13 -5.85 16.73 18.02
CA LEU A 13 -6.55 15.45 18.09
C LEU A 13 -8.05 15.59 17.81
N GLU A 14 -8.72 16.55 18.46
CA GLU A 14 -10.15 16.80 18.29
C GLU A 14 -10.48 17.29 16.88
N GLU A 15 -9.67 18.20 16.32
CA GLU A 15 -9.85 18.75 14.97
C GLU A 15 -9.74 17.64 13.92
N ILE A 16 -8.68 16.84 13.96
CA ILE A 16 -8.48 15.72 13.01
C ILE A 16 -9.58 14.66 13.18
N ALA A 17 -9.87 14.23 14.42
CA ALA A 17 -10.87 13.21 14.66
C ALA A 17 -12.28 13.66 14.21
N SER A 18 -12.65 14.91 14.46
CA SER A 18 -13.92 15.48 14.03
C SER A 18 -14.02 15.57 12.53
N PHE A 19 -12.96 16.00 11.85
CA PHE A 19 -12.88 16.06 10.40
C PHE A 19 -13.05 14.66 9.78
N ILE A 20 -12.32 13.65 10.29
CA ILE A 20 -12.42 12.27 9.79
C ILE A 20 -13.83 11.72 9.97
N LYS A 21 -14.44 11.91 11.14
CA LYS A 21 -15.81 11.43 11.39
C LYS A 21 -16.85 12.09 10.49
N HIS A 22 -16.63 13.35 10.11
CA HIS A 22 -17.51 14.07 9.20
C HIS A 22 -17.37 13.59 7.75
N GLU A 23 -16.15 13.50 7.22
CA GLU A 23 -15.88 13.17 5.82
C GLU A 23 -15.94 11.64 5.57
N PHE A 24 -15.58 10.83 6.58
CA PHE A 24 -15.51 9.36 6.50
C PHE A 24 -16.27 8.70 7.66
N PRO A 25 -17.61 8.82 7.72
CA PRO A 25 -18.43 8.41 8.88
C PRO A 25 -18.38 6.90 9.18
N GLN A 26 -17.93 6.08 8.25
CA GLN A 26 -17.76 4.63 8.43
C GLN A 26 -16.39 4.26 9.03
N SER A 27 -15.51 5.23 9.26
CA SER A 27 -14.19 4.99 9.83
C SER A 27 -14.25 4.90 11.36
N ASN A 28 -13.49 3.95 11.91
CA ASN A 28 -13.26 3.87 13.36
C ASN A 28 -12.04 4.73 13.71
N VAL A 29 -12.22 5.75 14.55
CA VAL A 29 -11.16 6.71 14.90
C VAL A 29 -10.81 6.58 16.37
N GLN A 30 -9.52 6.38 16.66
CA GLN A 30 -8.93 6.36 17.99
C GLN A 30 -7.90 7.49 18.12
N THR A 31 -7.81 8.11 19.29
CA THR A 31 -6.88 9.21 19.57
C THR A 31 -5.94 8.87 20.71
N PHE A 32 -4.68 9.30 20.59
CA PHE A 32 -3.62 9.06 21.56
C PHE A 32 -2.85 10.35 21.80
N THR A 33 -2.54 10.63 23.06
CA THR A 33 -1.83 11.86 23.47
C THR A 33 -0.31 11.68 23.57
N SER A 34 0.21 10.48 23.29
CA SER A 34 1.67 10.21 23.25
C SER A 34 1.98 8.95 22.45
N GLY A 35 3.23 8.84 21.98
CA GLY A 35 3.73 7.66 21.28
C GLY A 35 3.66 6.40 22.12
N GLU A 36 3.98 6.49 23.42
CA GLU A 36 3.91 5.37 24.36
C GLU A 36 2.48 4.85 24.53
N SER A 37 1.48 5.76 24.62
CA SER A 37 0.07 5.36 24.73
C SER A 37 -0.40 4.65 23.48
N PHE A 38 0.01 5.09 22.30
CA PHE A 38 -0.28 4.43 21.03
C PHE A 38 0.35 3.03 20.98
N ILE A 39 1.66 2.91 21.24
CA ILE A 39 2.37 1.63 21.15
C ILE A 39 1.82 0.61 22.15
N SER A 40 1.47 1.04 23.37
CA SER A 40 0.98 0.14 24.44
C SER A 40 -0.46 -0.34 24.24
N SER A 41 -1.31 0.46 23.57
CA SER A 41 -2.75 0.19 23.48
C SER A 41 -3.16 -0.62 22.26
N ALA A 42 -2.34 -0.66 21.21
CA ALA A 42 -2.72 -1.25 19.94
C ALA A 42 -2.55 -2.77 19.95
N GLN A 43 -3.63 -3.52 20.21
CA GLN A 43 -3.69 -4.96 19.94
C GLN A 43 -3.60 -5.25 18.45
N GLU A 44 -4.19 -4.39 17.59
CA GLU A 44 -4.08 -4.42 16.14
C GLU A 44 -3.61 -3.06 15.64
N ARG A 45 -2.65 -3.04 14.72
CA ARG A 45 -2.17 -1.81 14.10
C ARG A 45 -3.26 -1.21 13.21
N PRO A 46 -3.46 0.14 13.23
CA PRO A 46 -4.46 0.78 12.39
C PRO A 46 -4.10 0.70 10.90
N ASP A 47 -5.10 0.91 10.03
CA ASP A 47 -4.87 1.07 8.60
C ASP A 47 -4.09 2.36 8.29
N VAL A 48 -4.44 3.45 9.00
CA VAL A 48 -3.81 4.78 8.88
C VAL A 48 -3.47 5.32 10.27
N LEU A 49 -2.26 5.86 10.39
CA LEU A 49 -1.80 6.60 11.58
C LEU A 49 -1.44 8.02 11.19
N PHE A 50 -2.22 9.01 11.66
CA PHE A 50 -1.83 10.41 11.69
C PHE A 50 -0.98 10.65 12.92
N LEU A 51 0.25 11.12 12.74
CA LEU A 51 1.28 11.08 13.77
C LEU A 51 2.05 12.40 13.80
N ASP A 52 1.97 13.09 14.93
CA ASP A 52 2.86 14.25 15.15
C ASP A 52 4.30 13.80 15.28
N ILE A 53 5.20 14.58 14.69
CA ILE A 53 6.64 14.30 14.74
C ILE A 53 7.22 14.67 16.10
N ASP A 54 6.84 15.85 16.62
CA ASP A 54 7.47 16.47 17.80
C ASP A 54 6.60 16.33 19.04
N MET A 55 6.64 15.16 19.66
CA MET A 55 5.93 14.85 20.89
C MET A 55 6.90 14.65 22.06
N PRO A 56 6.53 15.05 23.30
CA PRO A 56 7.30 14.74 24.48
C PRO A 56 7.46 13.22 24.72
N GLY A 57 8.65 12.79 25.14
CA GLY A 57 8.96 11.37 25.36
C GLY A 57 9.27 10.64 24.05
N MET A 58 8.41 9.71 23.63
CA MET A 58 8.56 9.00 22.36
C MET A 58 8.10 9.87 21.20
N SER A 59 9.05 10.30 20.36
CA SER A 59 8.75 11.10 19.17
C SER A 59 7.96 10.32 18.11
N GLY A 60 7.30 11.03 17.18
CA GLY A 60 6.66 10.37 16.05
C GLY A 60 7.63 9.59 15.17
N MET A 61 8.87 10.01 15.08
CA MET A 61 9.90 9.28 14.34
C MET A 61 10.24 7.93 15.01
N ASP A 62 10.25 7.88 16.35
CA ASP A 62 10.47 6.63 17.10
C ASP A 62 9.32 5.65 16.89
N VAL A 63 8.07 6.16 16.94
CA VAL A 63 6.87 5.36 16.63
C VAL A 63 6.92 4.79 15.21
N ALA A 64 7.24 5.63 14.21
CA ALA A 64 7.36 5.19 12.81
C ALA A 64 8.46 4.14 12.62
N SER A 65 9.59 4.29 13.33
CA SER A 65 10.68 3.30 13.33
C SER A 65 10.25 1.95 13.87
N LEU A 66 9.48 1.93 14.96
CA LEU A 66 8.95 0.69 15.55
C LEU A 66 7.97 0.00 14.58
N LEU A 67 7.03 0.75 13.98
CA LEU A 67 6.11 0.21 12.99
C LEU A 67 6.82 -0.39 11.77
N ALA A 68 7.90 0.26 11.31
CA ALA A 68 8.72 -0.26 10.21
C ALA A 68 9.44 -1.57 10.59
N GLN A 69 9.95 -1.69 11.83
CA GLN A 69 10.58 -2.93 12.33
C GLN A 69 9.56 -4.08 12.45
N GLU A 70 8.33 -3.78 12.84
CA GLU A 70 7.22 -4.74 12.89
C GLU A 70 6.71 -5.15 11.50
N LYS A 71 7.16 -4.48 10.44
CA LYS A 71 6.61 -4.60 9.08
C LYS A 71 5.10 -4.37 9.04
N ALA A 72 4.64 -3.44 9.86
CA ALA A 72 3.23 -3.08 9.91
C ALA A 72 2.77 -2.51 8.55
N ARG A 73 1.56 -2.90 8.13
CA ARG A 73 0.94 -2.38 6.89
C ARG A 73 0.29 -1.00 7.07
N THR A 74 0.47 -0.38 8.24
CA THR A 74 -0.06 0.94 8.59
C THR A 74 0.48 2.01 7.64
N LEU A 75 -0.40 2.82 7.05
CA LEU A 75 -0.03 4.03 6.35
C LEU A 75 0.29 5.12 7.36
N VAL A 76 1.56 5.47 7.50
CA VAL A 76 2.00 6.53 8.41
C VAL A 76 1.90 7.87 7.67
N VAL A 77 1.11 8.79 8.21
CA VAL A 77 0.96 10.17 7.74
C VAL A 77 1.48 11.07 8.84
N PHE A 78 2.59 11.76 8.59
CA PHE A 78 3.08 12.73 9.55
C PHE A 78 2.25 14.01 9.53
N VAL A 79 1.91 14.50 10.71
CA VAL A 79 1.23 15.78 10.93
C VAL A 79 2.21 16.69 11.67
N THR A 80 2.63 17.80 11.10
CA THR A 80 3.68 18.62 11.71
C THR A 80 3.49 20.12 11.51
N ALA A 81 3.95 20.90 12.49
CA ALA A 81 4.11 22.34 12.36
C ALA A 81 5.49 22.72 11.79
N HIS A 82 6.44 21.77 11.71
CA HIS A 82 7.85 21.96 11.40
C HIS A 82 8.20 21.39 10.02
N ASP A 83 8.20 22.25 9.00
CA ASP A 83 8.51 21.88 7.60
C ASP A 83 9.96 21.31 7.47
N GLU A 84 10.88 21.71 8.35
CA GLU A 84 12.27 21.27 8.37
C GLU A 84 12.43 19.79 8.78
N LEU A 85 11.54 19.25 9.60
CA LEU A 85 11.60 17.84 10.06
C LEU A 85 11.13 16.85 9.00
N VAL A 86 10.48 17.34 7.94
CA VAL A 86 10.02 16.50 6.82
C VAL A 86 11.19 15.76 6.17
N TYR A 87 12.34 16.42 5.99
CA TYR A 87 13.50 15.80 5.35
C TYR A 87 14.06 14.61 6.14
N ASP A 88 14.15 14.73 7.46
CA ASP A 88 14.68 13.66 8.34
C ASP A 88 13.72 12.48 8.46
N SER A 89 12.44 12.70 8.20
CA SER A 89 11.41 11.67 8.31
C SER A 89 11.25 10.80 7.05
N PHE A 90 11.80 11.20 5.89
CA PHE A 90 11.74 10.38 4.66
C PHE A 90 12.37 9.00 4.80
N LYS A 91 13.37 8.84 5.68
CA LYS A 91 14.00 7.53 5.94
C LYS A 91 13.04 6.47 6.52
N TYR A 92 11.90 6.89 7.04
CA TYR A 92 10.85 6.00 7.56
C TYR A 92 9.76 5.68 6.52
N HIS A 93 9.92 6.18 5.28
CA HIS A 93 8.99 5.97 4.17
C HIS A 93 7.53 6.27 4.53
N PRO A 94 7.23 7.49 5.04
CA PRO A 94 5.85 7.85 5.34
C PRO A 94 5.02 7.85 4.06
N PHE A 95 3.74 7.55 4.19
CA PHE A 95 2.80 7.60 3.07
C PHE A 95 2.57 9.04 2.60
N ALA A 96 2.41 9.97 3.55
CA ALA A 96 2.19 11.38 3.26
C ALA A 96 2.58 12.28 4.44
N PHE A 97 2.51 13.59 4.19
CA PHE A 97 2.66 14.64 5.18
C PHE A 97 1.45 15.57 5.15
N VAL A 98 1.06 16.05 6.34
CA VAL A 98 0.02 17.07 6.55
C VAL A 98 0.60 18.17 7.41
N ARG A 99 0.58 19.41 6.92
CA ARG A 99 1.05 20.57 7.68
C ARG A 99 -0.06 21.10 8.58
N LYS A 100 0.20 21.25 9.90
CA LYS A 100 -0.80 21.71 10.88
C LYS A 100 -1.45 23.05 10.45
N LYS A 101 -0.71 23.94 9.79
CA LYS A 101 -1.25 25.24 9.31
C LYS A 101 -2.23 25.14 8.13
N TYR A 102 -2.24 24.02 7.41
CA TYR A 102 -3.13 23.75 6.28
C TYR A 102 -3.95 22.46 6.50
N LEU A 103 -4.20 22.13 7.76
CA LEU A 103 -4.69 20.85 8.22
C LEU A 103 -5.91 20.37 7.40
N THR A 104 -6.97 21.15 7.35
CA THR A 104 -8.24 20.77 6.72
C THR A 104 -8.11 20.48 5.22
N ASP A 105 -7.35 21.30 4.50
CA ASP A 105 -7.21 21.18 3.04
C ASP A 105 -6.34 19.98 2.64
N GLU A 106 -5.22 19.77 3.36
CA GLU A 106 -4.30 18.67 3.09
C GLU A 106 -4.86 17.33 3.58
N LEU A 107 -5.52 17.31 4.74
CA LEU A 107 -6.10 16.13 5.35
C LEU A 107 -7.13 15.45 4.42
N ARG A 108 -7.98 16.23 3.75
CA ARG A 108 -8.98 15.70 2.82
C ARG A 108 -8.36 14.92 1.67
N ASN A 109 -7.32 15.46 1.06
CA ASN A 109 -6.63 14.82 -0.06
C ASN A 109 -5.90 13.56 0.41
N VAL A 110 -5.15 13.65 1.50
CA VAL A 110 -4.41 12.52 2.06
C VAL A 110 -5.33 11.38 2.49
N LEU A 111 -6.49 11.68 3.10
CA LEU A 111 -7.47 10.63 3.47
C LEU A 111 -8.03 9.89 2.25
N LYS A 112 -8.33 10.59 1.15
CA LYS A 112 -8.76 9.97 -0.11
C LYS A 112 -7.67 9.08 -0.72
N ASP A 113 -6.42 9.54 -0.66
CA ASP A 113 -5.28 8.75 -1.14
C ASP A 113 -5.09 7.49 -0.26
N CYS A 114 -5.22 7.62 1.07
CA CYS A 114 -5.20 6.48 2.00
C CYS A 114 -6.33 5.49 1.71
N GLU A 115 -7.57 5.96 1.50
CA GLU A 115 -8.71 5.12 1.17
C GLU A 115 -8.45 4.33 -0.12
N THR A 116 -7.99 5.00 -1.16
CA THR A 116 -7.65 4.38 -2.46
C THR A 116 -6.59 3.31 -2.30
N GLU A 117 -5.54 3.59 -1.52
CA GLU A 117 -4.46 2.64 -1.25
C GLU A 117 -4.95 1.41 -0.48
N ILE A 118 -5.76 1.61 0.58
CA ILE A 118 -6.32 0.52 1.39
C ILE A 118 -7.30 -0.32 0.59
N GLU A 119 -8.16 0.31 -0.21
CA GLU A 119 -9.06 -0.41 -1.13
C GLU A 119 -8.27 -1.24 -2.14
N GLY A 120 -7.18 -0.68 -2.67
CA GLY A 120 -6.25 -1.39 -3.54
C GLY A 120 -5.70 -2.65 -2.89
N ARG A 121 -5.22 -2.55 -1.65
CA ARG A 121 -4.67 -3.68 -0.87
C ARG A 121 -5.71 -4.74 -0.54
N ASN A 122 -6.97 -4.35 -0.36
CA ASN A 122 -8.08 -5.25 0.00
C ASN A 122 -8.78 -5.87 -1.22
N ARG A 123 -8.34 -5.57 -2.45
CA ARG A 123 -8.90 -6.19 -3.65
C ARG A 123 -8.61 -7.67 -3.70
N HIS A 124 -9.63 -8.45 -3.99
CA HIS A 124 -9.51 -9.89 -4.18
C HIS A 124 -9.69 -10.25 -5.65
N PHE A 125 -8.88 -11.20 -6.10
CA PHE A 125 -9.07 -11.90 -7.36
C PHE A 125 -9.81 -13.21 -7.08
N VAL A 126 -11.00 -13.37 -7.69
CA VAL A 126 -11.87 -14.52 -7.45
C VAL A 126 -12.01 -15.32 -8.73
N PHE A 127 -11.68 -16.60 -8.69
CA PHE A 127 -11.79 -17.47 -9.84
C PHE A 127 -12.28 -18.88 -9.46
N GLN A 128 -12.80 -19.60 -10.45
CA GLN A 128 -13.27 -20.95 -10.28
C GLN A 128 -12.27 -21.97 -10.85
N THR A 129 -12.05 -23.03 -10.10
CA THR A 129 -11.41 -24.25 -10.58
C THR A 129 -12.47 -25.33 -10.78
N ALA A 130 -12.10 -26.51 -11.28
CA ALA A 130 -13.05 -27.62 -11.49
C ALA A 130 -13.80 -28.03 -10.20
N SER A 131 -13.27 -27.77 -9.01
CA SER A 131 -13.79 -28.28 -7.74
C SER A 131 -14.12 -27.21 -6.71
N LYS A 132 -13.65 -25.96 -6.87
CA LYS A 132 -13.80 -24.92 -5.84
C LYS A 132 -13.67 -23.51 -6.42
N THR A 133 -14.31 -22.54 -5.73
CA THR A 133 -14.06 -21.12 -5.92
C THR A 133 -12.90 -20.70 -5.01
N ILE A 134 -11.96 -19.94 -5.56
CA ILE A 134 -10.78 -19.43 -4.86
C ILE A 134 -10.85 -17.92 -4.84
N SER A 135 -10.58 -17.34 -3.68
CA SER A 135 -10.47 -15.88 -3.47
C SER A 135 -9.08 -15.60 -2.91
N ILE A 136 -8.28 -14.80 -3.60
CA ILE A 136 -6.90 -14.46 -3.24
C ILE A 136 -6.79 -12.94 -3.20
N ALA A 137 -6.17 -12.39 -2.15
CA ALA A 137 -5.84 -10.98 -2.14
C ALA A 137 -4.92 -10.64 -3.33
N GLN A 138 -5.21 -9.59 -4.08
CA GLN A 138 -4.39 -9.24 -5.25
C GLN A 138 -2.94 -8.95 -4.85
N SER A 139 -2.71 -8.42 -3.65
CA SER A 139 -1.38 -8.21 -3.06
C SER A 139 -0.58 -9.49 -2.79
N ASP A 140 -1.23 -10.67 -2.80
CA ASP A 140 -0.56 -11.96 -2.61
C ASP A 140 -0.24 -12.64 -3.94
N ILE A 141 -0.76 -12.12 -5.05
CA ILE A 141 -0.47 -12.62 -6.39
C ILE A 141 0.81 -11.96 -6.91
N LEU A 142 1.80 -12.78 -7.27
CA LEU A 142 3.07 -12.35 -7.81
C LEU A 142 2.99 -12.09 -9.32
N TYR A 143 2.49 -13.08 -10.05
CA TYR A 143 2.30 -12.98 -11.51
C TYR A 143 1.39 -14.09 -12.05
N PHE A 144 0.92 -13.88 -13.27
CA PHE A 144 0.22 -14.88 -14.08
C PHE A 144 1.13 -15.30 -15.24
N GLU A 145 1.11 -16.59 -15.55
CA GLU A 145 1.84 -17.20 -16.66
C GLU A 145 0.89 -17.99 -17.57
N SER A 146 1.04 -17.79 -18.88
CA SER A 146 0.29 -18.57 -19.88
C SER A 146 0.93 -19.96 -20.08
N GLN A 147 0.18 -21.02 -19.81
CA GLN A 147 0.59 -22.41 -19.95
C GLN A 147 -0.40 -23.16 -20.84
N ALA A 148 -0.13 -23.18 -22.15
CA ALA A 148 -0.99 -23.82 -23.12
C ALA A 148 -2.48 -23.38 -23.02
N ASN A 149 -3.34 -24.22 -22.44
CA ASN A 149 -4.78 -24.01 -22.30
C ASN A 149 -5.19 -23.43 -20.94
N TYR A 150 -4.25 -23.11 -20.07
CA TYR A 150 -4.45 -22.63 -18.72
C TYR A 150 -3.57 -21.43 -18.44
N LEU A 151 -3.96 -20.65 -17.42
CA LEU A 151 -3.07 -19.70 -16.76
C LEU A 151 -2.67 -20.26 -15.41
N ALA A 152 -1.37 -20.24 -15.14
CA ALA A 152 -0.84 -20.43 -13.79
C ALA A 152 -0.90 -19.08 -13.06
N VAL A 153 -1.35 -19.08 -11.80
CA VAL A 153 -1.33 -17.98 -10.87
C VAL A 153 -0.31 -18.28 -9.81
N TYR A 154 0.77 -17.54 -9.76
CA TYR A 154 1.81 -17.67 -8.78
C TYR A 154 1.55 -16.71 -7.62
N THR A 155 1.50 -17.24 -6.40
CA THR A 155 1.20 -16.44 -5.19
C THR A 155 2.26 -16.65 -4.11
N LYS A 156 2.19 -15.88 -3.04
CA LYS A 156 3.07 -16.04 -1.86
C LYS A 156 2.92 -17.42 -1.20
N ASP A 157 1.69 -17.97 -1.20
CA ASP A 157 1.35 -19.18 -0.45
C ASP A 157 1.19 -20.44 -1.30
N GLY A 158 1.40 -20.32 -2.63
CA GLY A 158 1.30 -21.46 -3.55
C GLY A 158 0.77 -21.08 -4.92
N ASP A 159 0.66 -22.08 -5.80
CA ASP A 159 0.32 -21.87 -7.19
C ASP A 159 -1.04 -22.47 -7.51
N TYR A 160 -1.78 -21.77 -8.39
CA TYR A 160 -3.09 -22.19 -8.84
C TYR A 160 -3.15 -22.25 -10.36
N ARG A 161 -4.14 -22.95 -10.89
CA ARG A 161 -4.42 -22.99 -12.33
C ARG A 161 -5.87 -22.63 -12.58
N LEU A 162 -6.09 -21.73 -13.53
CA LEU A 162 -7.43 -21.39 -13.99
C LEU A 162 -7.54 -21.46 -15.51
N ARG A 163 -8.74 -21.72 -15.98
CA ARG A 163 -9.04 -21.74 -17.41
C ARG A 163 -9.51 -20.35 -17.84
N SER A 164 -8.58 -19.53 -18.31
CA SER A 164 -8.83 -18.19 -18.83
C SER A 164 -7.77 -17.81 -19.86
N THR A 165 -7.89 -16.62 -20.44
CA THR A 165 -6.88 -16.03 -21.31
C THR A 165 -6.17 -14.88 -20.60
N MET A 166 -4.93 -14.61 -20.99
CA MET A 166 -4.17 -13.49 -20.42
C MET A 166 -4.90 -12.15 -20.62
N THR A 167 -5.55 -11.96 -21.78
CA THR A 167 -6.31 -10.74 -22.09
C THR A 167 -7.52 -10.58 -21.17
N ASN A 168 -8.24 -11.67 -20.84
CA ASN A 168 -9.37 -11.58 -19.92
C ASN A 168 -8.91 -11.17 -18.52
N ILE A 169 -7.80 -11.76 -18.02
CA ILE A 169 -7.27 -11.41 -16.70
C ILE A 169 -6.74 -9.96 -16.69
N GLU A 170 -6.05 -9.54 -17.75
CA GLU A 170 -5.59 -8.16 -17.89
C GLU A 170 -6.76 -7.15 -17.84
N ASN A 171 -7.89 -7.46 -18.50
CA ASN A 171 -9.09 -6.63 -18.45
C ASN A 171 -9.75 -6.63 -17.05
N GLU A 172 -9.78 -7.77 -16.37
CA GLU A 172 -10.34 -7.91 -15.01
C GLU A 172 -9.52 -7.12 -14.00
N LEU A 173 -8.21 -7.04 -14.21
CA LEU A 173 -7.24 -6.36 -13.33
C LEU A 173 -6.85 -4.94 -13.81
N GLN A 174 -7.60 -4.31 -14.72
CA GLN A 174 -7.26 -3.01 -15.33
C GLN A 174 -6.96 -1.88 -14.34
N ASN A 175 -7.65 -1.87 -13.19
CA ASN A 175 -7.53 -0.81 -12.18
C ASN A 175 -6.68 -1.25 -10.98
N SER A 176 -5.74 -2.15 -11.20
CA SER A 176 -4.85 -2.69 -10.17
C SER A 176 -3.40 -2.61 -10.61
N ASP A 177 -2.48 -2.92 -9.71
CA ASP A 177 -1.05 -2.82 -9.94
C ASP A 177 -0.49 -3.99 -10.79
N PHE A 178 -1.28 -4.51 -11.74
CA PHE A 178 -0.83 -5.55 -12.66
C PHE A 178 -0.46 -4.98 -14.03
N LEU A 179 0.67 -5.44 -14.57
CA LEU A 179 1.19 -5.00 -15.86
C LEU A 179 1.55 -6.19 -16.74
N ARG A 180 1.09 -6.16 -17.99
CA ARG A 180 1.50 -7.14 -18.99
C ARG A 180 2.88 -6.80 -19.53
N ILE A 181 3.86 -7.66 -19.25
CA ILE A 181 5.26 -7.47 -19.65
C ILE A 181 5.68 -8.37 -20.82
N HIS A 182 4.88 -9.39 -21.14
CA HIS A 182 5.12 -10.35 -22.22
C HIS A 182 3.79 -10.94 -22.68
N LYS A 183 3.74 -11.54 -23.89
CA LYS A 183 2.54 -12.25 -24.37
C LYS A 183 2.04 -13.31 -23.38
N GLY A 184 2.94 -13.88 -22.57
CA GLY A 184 2.67 -14.94 -21.61
C GLY A 184 2.82 -14.55 -20.15
N PHE A 185 3.10 -13.27 -19.82
CA PHE A 185 3.29 -12.84 -18.43
C PHE A 185 2.56 -11.53 -18.11
N LEU A 186 1.77 -11.56 -17.04
CA LEU A 186 1.16 -10.41 -16.37
C LEU A 186 1.70 -10.38 -14.93
N VAL A 187 2.42 -9.33 -14.55
CA VAL A 187 3.15 -9.23 -13.28
C VAL A 187 2.50 -8.20 -12.36
N ASN A 188 2.51 -8.48 -11.06
CA ASN A 188 2.17 -7.50 -10.04
C ASN A 188 3.38 -6.59 -9.78
N LEU A 189 3.21 -5.28 -9.98
CA LEU A 189 4.25 -4.28 -9.83
C LEU A 189 4.78 -4.17 -8.39
N GLU A 190 3.94 -4.48 -7.39
CA GLU A 190 4.29 -4.48 -5.97
C GLU A 190 5.46 -5.43 -5.65
N HIS A 191 5.61 -6.52 -6.42
CA HIS A 191 6.61 -7.57 -6.17
C HIS A 191 7.87 -7.43 -7.02
N ILE A 192 8.03 -6.36 -7.80
CA ILE A 192 9.22 -6.16 -8.61
C ILE A 192 10.37 -5.66 -7.75
N LYS A 193 11.44 -6.46 -7.65
CA LYS A 193 12.66 -6.12 -6.93
C LYS A 193 13.73 -5.49 -7.83
N ILE A 194 13.93 -6.03 -9.02
CA ILE A 194 14.98 -5.59 -9.96
C ILE A 194 14.42 -5.51 -11.37
N LEU A 195 14.63 -4.38 -12.04
CA LEU A 195 14.37 -4.20 -13.47
C LEU A 195 15.69 -4.18 -14.25
N LYS A 196 15.81 -5.07 -15.26
CA LYS A 196 16.93 -5.11 -16.23
C LYS A 196 16.45 -4.72 -17.64
N SER A 197 17.34 -4.80 -18.61
CA SER A 197 17.04 -4.40 -20.00
C SER A 197 15.92 -5.24 -20.64
N ASP A 198 15.88 -6.54 -20.39
CA ASP A 198 15.01 -7.53 -21.03
C ASP A 198 14.37 -8.53 -20.07
N THR A 199 14.62 -8.36 -18.77
CA THR A 199 14.11 -9.22 -17.69
C THR A 199 13.79 -8.40 -16.45
N LEU A 200 12.89 -8.91 -15.60
CA LEU A 200 12.70 -8.42 -14.25
C LEU A 200 12.86 -9.55 -13.24
N GLU A 201 13.20 -9.21 -12.01
CA GLU A 201 13.30 -10.15 -10.90
C GLU A 201 12.33 -9.73 -9.80
N LEU A 202 11.54 -10.67 -9.31
CA LEU A 202 10.59 -10.48 -8.24
C LEU A 202 11.26 -10.69 -6.87
N ASP A 203 10.57 -10.30 -5.80
CA ASP A 203 10.99 -10.45 -4.41
C ASP A 203 11.20 -11.93 -4.00
N ASN A 204 10.44 -12.86 -4.60
CA ASN A 204 10.61 -14.31 -4.43
C ASN A 204 11.76 -14.90 -5.25
N GLY A 205 12.51 -14.09 -6.01
CA GLY A 205 13.62 -14.51 -6.87
C GLY A 205 13.24 -15.02 -8.26
N ALA A 206 11.95 -15.03 -8.62
CA ALA A 206 11.52 -15.38 -9.97
C ALA A 206 12.02 -14.35 -11.00
N LYS A 207 12.53 -14.84 -12.15
CA LYS A 207 13.01 -14.00 -13.25
C LYS A 207 12.08 -14.14 -14.44
N LEU A 208 11.45 -13.04 -14.83
CA LEU A 208 10.47 -13.00 -15.91
C LEU A 208 11.02 -12.21 -17.11
N PRO A 209 10.83 -12.70 -18.36
CA PRO A 209 11.28 -12.00 -19.55
C PRO A 209 10.33 -10.85 -19.89
N ILE A 210 10.88 -9.75 -20.38
CA ILE A 210 10.13 -8.64 -20.96
C ILE A 210 10.10 -8.82 -22.48
N GLY A 211 8.91 -8.95 -23.07
CA GLY A 211 8.75 -9.11 -24.51
C GLY A 211 9.14 -7.83 -25.28
N LYS A 212 9.74 -7.96 -26.45
CA LYS A 212 10.18 -6.81 -27.26
C LYS A 212 9.06 -5.81 -27.52
N SER A 213 7.84 -6.28 -27.81
CA SER A 213 6.65 -5.44 -28.06
C SER A 213 6.10 -4.75 -26.81
N TYR A 214 6.51 -5.17 -25.63
CA TYR A 214 6.08 -4.62 -24.33
C TYR A 214 7.15 -3.75 -23.68
N SER A 215 8.38 -3.77 -24.18
CA SER A 215 9.57 -3.25 -23.49
C SER A 215 9.49 -1.76 -23.11
N GLU A 216 9.03 -0.89 -23.99
CA GLU A 216 8.94 0.56 -23.71
C GLU A 216 7.90 0.86 -22.66
N LEU A 217 6.65 0.42 -22.89
CA LEU A 217 5.54 0.63 -21.97
C LEU A 217 5.80 0.00 -20.60
N ALA A 218 6.38 -1.22 -20.58
CA ALA A 218 6.68 -1.90 -19.33
C ALA A 218 7.73 -1.15 -18.53
N LYS A 219 8.83 -0.72 -19.14
CA LYS A 219 9.88 0.03 -18.44
C LYS A 219 9.38 1.36 -17.90
N GLU A 220 8.63 2.12 -18.69
CA GLU A 220 8.05 3.39 -18.23
C GLU A 220 7.12 3.21 -17.05
N SER A 221 6.19 2.23 -17.13
CA SER A 221 5.22 1.96 -16.09
C SER A 221 5.88 1.45 -14.80
N ILE A 222 6.85 0.52 -14.90
CA ILE A 222 7.59 0.00 -13.76
C ILE A 222 8.39 1.11 -13.08
N LEU A 223 9.13 1.94 -13.85
CA LEU A 223 9.90 3.04 -13.28
C LEU A 223 9.00 4.10 -12.61
N ARG A 224 7.82 4.36 -13.17
CA ARG A 224 6.83 5.24 -12.56
C ARG A 224 6.32 4.67 -11.24
N TYR A 225 6.03 3.36 -11.20
CA TYR A 225 5.59 2.67 -9.98
C TYR A 225 6.66 2.68 -8.89
N MET A 226 7.91 2.35 -9.23
CA MET A 226 9.04 2.30 -8.27
C MET A 226 9.45 3.67 -7.71
N ARG A 227 8.94 4.78 -8.27
CA ARG A 227 9.20 6.15 -7.80
C ARG A 227 8.08 6.71 -6.91
N ARG A 228 6.97 5.98 -6.75
CA ARG A 228 5.90 6.31 -5.81
C ARG A 228 6.34 6.02 -4.38
#